data_334ed513a9e5280e908344391701cef0
#
_entry.id   334ed513a9e5280e908344391701cef0
#
_cell.length_a   1.000
_cell.length_b   1.000
_cell.length_c   1.000
_cell.angle_alpha   90.00
_cell.angle_beta   90.00
_cell.angle_gamma   90.00
#
_symmetry.space_group_name_H-M   'P 1'
#
loop_
_entity.id
_entity.type
_entity.pdbx_description
1 polymer ?
#
loop_
_entity_poly.entity_id
_entity_poly.type
_entity_poly.pdbx_seq_one_letter_code
_entity_poly.pdbx_strand_id
1 'polypeptide(L)'
;MQGGGGCIQGSPEFLAMLREETEKTGALLIFDEVMTSRLGPSGLQGIHGIAPDLTSLGKYVGGGMSFGAFGGRADIIDRFDPRRDDAWPHAGTFNNNVLTMNAGLAGLSQIYTPELAESFNARGDALRQSLNALADKHGAAVQFTGRGSMMTIHFRKGEIRNVEDSMAGRNELRPLMHMDMVAQGIYPAARGMFTLSLAHTEDSFSALESAMEEFLVSRSSLLGA
;
A
#
# COMPACT_ATOMS: atom_id res chain seq x y z
N MET A 1 -4.24 4.02 4.80
CA MET A 1 -4.87 3.13 3.79
C MET A 1 -4.94 1.71 4.34
N GLN A 2 -6.09 1.07 4.23
CA GLN A 2 -6.29 -0.32 4.65
C GLN A 2 -5.83 -1.26 3.54
N GLY A 3 -4.63 -1.84 3.65
CA GLY A 3 -4.10 -2.74 2.63
C GLY A 3 -4.88 -4.04 2.51
N GLY A 4 -5.02 -4.79 3.60
CA GLY A 4 -5.76 -6.05 3.66
C GLY A 4 -7.26 -5.91 3.39
N GLY A 5 -7.85 -4.77 3.71
CA GLY A 5 -9.26 -4.46 3.47
C GLY A 5 -9.60 -4.11 2.01
N GLY A 6 -8.60 -3.98 1.13
CA GLY A 6 -8.83 -3.70 -0.29
C GLY A 6 -8.23 -2.39 -0.80
N CYS A 7 -7.12 -1.96 -0.25
CA CYS A 7 -6.46 -0.69 -0.57
C CYS A 7 -7.39 0.53 -0.43
N ILE A 8 -8.21 0.55 0.63
CA ILE A 8 -9.16 1.60 0.92
C ILE A 8 -8.45 2.73 1.64
N GLN A 9 -8.50 3.93 1.09
CA GLN A 9 -7.93 5.12 1.72
C GLN A 9 -8.91 5.70 2.75
N GLY A 10 -8.39 6.21 3.88
CA GLY A 10 -9.17 7.09 4.75
C GLY A 10 -9.44 8.41 4.03
N SER A 11 -10.64 8.99 4.23
CA SER A 11 -10.91 10.31 3.67
C SER A 11 -10.06 11.38 4.37
N PRO A 12 -9.74 12.51 3.69
CA PRO A 12 -9.01 13.61 4.32
C PRO A 12 -9.70 14.12 5.58
N GLU A 13 -11.03 14.20 5.58
CA GLU A 13 -11.84 14.66 6.70
C GLU A 13 -11.74 13.70 7.90
N PHE A 14 -11.78 12.38 7.65
CA PHE A 14 -11.61 11.37 8.69
C PHE A 14 -10.21 11.46 9.32
N LEU A 15 -9.17 11.61 8.51
CA LEU A 15 -7.80 11.70 9.01
C LEU A 15 -7.57 13.01 9.79
N ALA A 16 -8.12 14.12 9.31
CA ALA A 16 -8.07 15.40 10.02
C ALA A 16 -8.81 15.33 11.35
N MET A 17 -10.00 14.72 11.39
CA MET A 17 -10.76 14.50 12.61
C MET A 17 -9.98 13.67 13.61
N LEU A 18 -9.30 12.59 13.17
CA LEU A 18 -8.46 11.77 14.06
C LEU A 18 -7.34 12.61 14.69
N ARG A 19 -6.66 13.48 13.89
CA ARG A 19 -5.62 14.36 14.43
C ARG A 19 -6.18 15.32 15.46
N GLU A 20 -7.29 15.98 15.13
CA GLU A 20 -7.94 16.95 16.02
C GLU A 20 -8.40 16.32 17.35
N GLU A 21 -9.08 15.19 17.29
CA GLU A 21 -9.59 14.52 18.49
C GLU A 21 -8.47 13.95 19.37
N THR A 22 -7.41 13.44 18.78
CA THR A 22 -6.24 12.98 19.55
C THR A 22 -5.51 14.13 20.22
N GLU A 23 -5.41 15.31 19.59
CA GLU A 23 -4.87 16.52 20.23
C GLU A 23 -5.74 16.99 21.40
N LYS A 24 -7.06 17.03 21.25
CA LYS A 24 -8.00 17.45 22.29
C LYS A 24 -7.96 16.53 23.51
N THR A 25 -7.81 15.24 23.29
CA THR A 25 -7.87 14.23 24.36
C THR A 25 -6.50 13.89 24.96
N GLY A 26 -5.40 14.34 24.34
CA GLY A 26 -4.05 13.95 24.70
C GLY A 26 -3.70 12.51 24.33
N ALA A 27 -4.52 11.85 23.51
CA ALA A 27 -4.22 10.54 22.95
C ALA A 27 -3.12 10.64 21.88
N LEU A 28 -2.33 9.58 21.72
CA LEU A 28 -1.31 9.52 20.67
C LEU A 28 -1.93 9.03 19.36
N LEU A 29 -1.68 9.75 18.28
CA LEU A 29 -2.00 9.30 16.93
C LEU A 29 -0.80 8.53 16.36
N ILE A 30 -1.00 7.25 16.06
CA ILE A 30 0.03 6.40 15.45
C ILE A 30 -0.39 6.03 14.04
N PHE A 31 0.46 6.35 13.05
CA PHE A 31 0.25 5.90 11.68
C PHE A 31 1.08 4.66 11.38
N ASP A 32 0.41 3.58 10.98
CA ASP A 32 1.07 2.41 10.41
C ASP A 32 1.36 2.66 8.94
N GLU A 33 2.60 3.08 8.68
CA GLU A 33 3.13 3.29 7.33
C GLU A 33 3.96 2.09 6.83
N VAL A 34 3.86 0.94 7.47
CA VAL A 34 4.61 -0.27 7.07
C VAL A 34 4.36 -0.65 5.60
N MET A 35 3.17 -0.38 5.07
CA MET A 35 2.85 -0.56 3.65
C MET A 35 2.91 0.75 2.86
N THR A 36 2.50 1.84 3.45
CA THR A 36 2.15 3.08 2.74
C THR A 36 3.28 4.09 2.67
N SER A 37 4.36 3.92 3.46
CA SER A 37 5.55 4.76 3.38
C SER A 37 6.18 4.81 1.97
N ARG A 38 5.98 3.79 1.16
CA ARG A 38 6.46 3.73 -0.23
C ARG A 38 5.68 4.60 -1.22
N LEU A 39 4.54 5.18 -0.82
CA LEU A 39 3.66 5.93 -1.72
C LEU A 39 4.12 7.37 -1.99
N GLY A 40 5.13 7.82 -1.26
CA GLY A 40 5.74 9.13 -1.47
C GLY A 40 6.96 9.33 -0.57
N PRO A 41 7.73 10.41 -0.77
CA PRO A 41 8.96 10.69 0.00
C PRO A 41 8.73 10.78 1.51
N SER A 42 7.55 11.24 1.92
CA SER A 42 7.16 11.36 3.33
C SER A 42 6.03 10.38 3.71
N GLY A 43 5.90 9.26 2.97
CA GLY A 43 4.82 8.32 3.15
C GLY A 43 3.44 8.85 2.78
N LEU A 44 2.41 8.08 3.07
CA LEU A 44 1.03 8.51 2.84
C LEU A 44 0.62 9.66 3.78
N GLN A 45 1.18 9.70 4.99
CA GLN A 45 0.99 10.80 5.95
C GLN A 45 1.39 12.15 5.35
N GLY A 46 2.52 12.21 4.63
CA GLY A 46 2.97 13.42 3.96
C GLY A 46 2.04 13.85 2.81
N ILE A 47 1.49 12.88 2.07
CA ILE A 47 0.51 13.15 1.01
C ILE A 47 -0.78 13.75 1.58
N HIS A 48 -1.21 13.32 2.76
CA HIS A 48 -2.39 13.86 3.45
C HIS A 48 -2.10 15.12 4.27
N GLY A 49 -0.83 15.51 4.43
CA GLY A 49 -0.44 16.64 5.28
C GLY A 49 -0.74 16.43 6.77
N ILE A 50 -0.79 15.18 7.23
CA ILE A 50 -1.05 14.83 8.63
C ILE A 50 0.27 14.40 9.28
N ALA A 51 0.63 15.05 10.39
CA ALA A 51 1.76 14.66 11.23
C ALA A 51 1.25 13.83 12.43
N PRO A 52 1.43 12.50 12.43
CA PRO A 52 1.10 11.68 13.59
C PRO A 52 2.13 11.89 14.72
N ASP A 53 1.81 11.45 15.92
CA ASP A 53 2.75 11.45 17.04
C ASP A 53 3.84 10.39 16.85
N LEU A 54 3.47 9.23 16.31
CA LEU A 54 4.38 8.12 15.98
C LEU A 54 4.04 7.53 14.61
N THR A 55 5.07 6.99 13.95
CA THR A 55 4.95 6.26 12.68
C THR A 55 5.67 4.93 12.79
N SER A 56 5.02 3.83 12.37
CA SER A 56 5.68 2.54 12.19
C SER A 56 6.11 2.35 10.74
N LEU A 57 7.29 1.75 10.53
CA LEU A 57 7.93 1.51 9.23
C LEU A 57 8.39 0.05 9.13
N GLY A 58 8.51 -0.46 7.90
CA GLY A 58 8.96 -1.83 7.67
C GLY A 58 9.08 -2.18 6.19
N LYS A 59 9.03 -3.47 5.89
CA LYS A 59 9.04 -4.01 4.53
C LYS A 59 10.23 -3.50 3.69
N TYR A 60 9.98 -2.75 2.61
CA TYR A 60 11.00 -2.30 1.66
C TYR A 60 12.12 -1.46 2.30
N VAL A 61 11.84 -0.80 3.43
CA VAL A 61 12.83 0.00 4.18
C VAL A 61 14.03 -0.85 4.62
N GLY A 62 13.84 -2.14 4.83
CA GLY A 62 14.92 -3.09 5.12
C GLY A 62 15.71 -3.59 3.91
N GLY A 63 15.48 -3.02 2.71
CA GLY A 63 16.21 -3.42 1.49
C GLY A 63 16.00 -4.89 1.10
N GLY A 64 14.83 -5.46 1.38
CA GLY A 64 14.50 -6.88 1.15
C GLY A 64 14.77 -7.79 2.35
N MET A 65 15.44 -7.28 3.39
CA MET A 65 15.68 -8.01 4.64
C MET A 65 14.57 -7.74 5.65
N SER A 66 14.47 -8.60 6.68
CA SER A 66 13.50 -8.41 7.77
C SER A 66 13.80 -7.12 8.54
N PHE A 67 12.81 -6.23 8.62
CA PHE A 67 12.96 -4.90 9.21
C PHE A 67 11.66 -4.43 9.86
N GLY A 68 11.78 -3.75 10.98
CA GLY A 68 10.74 -2.97 11.61
C GLY A 68 11.37 -1.80 12.35
N ALA A 69 10.71 -0.65 12.27
CA ALA A 69 11.12 0.55 12.99
C ALA A 69 9.87 1.35 13.40
N PHE A 70 10.03 2.20 14.38
CA PHE A 70 9.09 3.23 14.72
C PHE A 70 9.84 4.51 15.09
N GLY A 71 9.19 5.63 14.93
CA GLY A 71 9.74 6.94 15.24
C GLY A 71 8.64 7.97 15.36
N GLY A 72 9.00 9.19 15.72
CA GLY A 72 8.06 10.30 15.84
C GLY A 72 8.50 11.33 16.87
N ARG A 73 7.58 11.80 17.70
CA ARG A 73 7.81 12.86 18.69
C ARG A 73 9.02 12.56 19.57
N ALA A 74 9.92 13.53 19.67
CA ALA A 74 11.16 13.40 20.44
C ALA A 74 10.91 13.09 21.93
N ASP A 75 9.92 13.73 22.55
CA ASP A 75 9.58 13.51 23.95
C ASP A 75 9.15 12.07 24.28
N ILE A 76 8.68 11.32 23.26
CA ILE A 76 8.35 9.89 23.39
C ILE A 76 9.57 9.04 23.07
N ILE A 77 10.27 9.33 21.96
CA ILE A 77 11.40 8.52 21.50
C ILE A 77 12.60 8.65 22.44
N ASP A 78 12.84 9.82 23.00
CA ASP A 78 13.90 10.04 24.00
C ASP A 78 13.74 9.20 25.26
N ARG A 79 12.54 8.62 25.52
CA ARG A 79 12.33 7.65 26.60
C ARG A 79 13.10 6.34 26.41
N PHE A 80 13.55 6.06 25.20
CA PHE A 80 14.37 4.89 24.87
C PHE A 80 15.89 5.17 24.92
N ASP A 81 16.31 6.40 25.26
CA ASP A 81 17.73 6.73 25.39
C ASP A 81 18.32 6.03 26.61
N PRO A 82 19.26 5.08 26.44
CA PRO A 82 19.84 4.30 27.54
C PRO A 82 20.70 5.12 28.52
N ARG A 83 20.97 6.39 28.20
CA ARG A 83 21.69 7.32 29.08
C ARG A 83 20.79 7.93 30.16
N ARG A 84 19.49 7.73 30.06
CA ARG A 84 18.53 8.21 31.04
C ARG A 84 18.36 7.19 32.18
N ASP A 85 18.23 7.66 33.40
CA ASP A 85 17.98 6.82 34.57
C ASP A 85 16.60 6.13 34.50
N ASP A 86 15.63 6.75 33.80
CA ASP A 86 14.25 6.28 33.63
C ASP A 86 13.98 5.74 32.21
N ALA A 87 15.02 5.29 31.51
CA ALA A 87 14.91 4.78 30.14
C ALA A 87 13.98 3.57 30.04
N TRP A 88 13.15 3.56 29.02
CA TRP A 88 12.37 2.38 28.67
C TRP A 88 13.24 1.32 27.97
N PRO A 89 13.12 0.06 28.37
CA PRO A 89 13.89 -0.99 27.71
C PRO A 89 13.38 -1.20 26.28
N HIS A 90 14.31 -1.25 25.32
CA HIS A 90 14.04 -1.66 23.96
C HIS A 90 15.15 -2.60 23.52
N ALA A 91 14.90 -3.89 23.56
CA ALA A 91 15.89 -4.92 23.26
C ALA A 91 15.32 -5.95 22.25
N GLY A 92 16.20 -6.52 21.48
CA GLY A 92 15.94 -7.63 20.56
C GLY A 92 17.23 -8.13 19.97
N THR A 93 17.43 -9.43 19.98
CA THR A 93 18.69 -10.07 19.53
C THR A 93 19.09 -9.66 18.11
N PHE A 94 18.12 -9.42 17.25
CA PHE A 94 18.35 -9.05 15.84
C PHE A 94 18.15 -7.55 15.56
N ASN A 95 17.94 -6.73 16.60
CA ASN A 95 17.85 -5.29 16.43
C ASN A 95 19.15 -4.75 15.83
N ASN A 96 19.02 -3.79 14.91
CA ASN A 96 20.16 -3.17 14.22
C ASN A 96 21.09 -4.17 13.52
N ASN A 97 20.53 -5.26 13.00
CA ASN A 97 21.29 -6.23 12.21
C ASN A 97 22.02 -5.53 11.07
N VAL A 98 23.35 -5.72 11.01
CA VAL A 98 24.23 -5.00 10.07
C VAL A 98 23.84 -5.24 8.60
N LEU A 99 23.43 -6.45 8.24
CA LEU A 99 23.00 -6.76 6.86
C LEU A 99 21.76 -5.97 6.49
N THR A 100 20.74 -5.99 7.37
CA THR A 100 19.49 -5.23 7.18
C THR A 100 19.75 -3.73 7.12
N MET A 101 20.58 -3.19 8.02
CA MET A 101 20.89 -1.76 8.03
C MET A 101 21.60 -1.33 6.74
N ASN A 102 22.58 -2.09 6.26
CA ASN A 102 23.27 -1.76 5.01
C ASN A 102 22.37 -1.96 3.78
N ALA A 103 21.56 -3.02 3.73
CA ALA A 103 20.63 -3.23 2.64
C ALA A 103 19.56 -2.11 2.57
N GLY A 104 19.01 -1.73 3.71
CA GLY A 104 18.06 -0.63 3.81
C GLY A 104 18.68 0.72 3.41
N LEU A 105 19.89 1.01 3.91
CA LEU A 105 20.62 2.22 3.54
C LEU A 105 20.86 2.29 2.01
N ALA A 106 21.37 1.21 1.41
CA ALA A 106 21.57 1.14 -0.03
C ALA A 106 20.25 1.30 -0.80
N GLY A 107 19.19 0.61 -0.36
CA GLY A 107 17.86 0.68 -0.96
C GLY A 107 17.29 2.10 -0.98
N LEU A 108 17.37 2.82 0.13
CA LEU A 108 16.79 4.14 0.27
C LEU A 108 17.68 5.27 -0.30
N SER A 109 19.02 5.12 -0.23
CA SER A 109 19.92 6.19 -0.69
C SER A 109 20.31 6.08 -2.18
N GLN A 110 20.23 4.88 -2.77
CA GLN A 110 20.73 4.65 -4.13
C GLN A 110 19.65 4.16 -5.11
N ILE A 111 18.55 3.59 -4.61
CA ILE A 111 17.52 2.98 -5.46
C ILE A 111 16.18 3.73 -5.34
N TYR A 112 15.57 3.73 -4.18
CA TYR A 112 14.24 4.29 -3.98
C TYR A 112 14.35 5.74 -3.48
N THR A 113 14.88 6.62 -4.37
CA THR A 113 14.99 8.07 -4.08
C THR A 113 13.62 8.75 -4.06
N PRO A 114 13.50 9.95 -3.48
CA PRO A 114 12.25 10.71 -3.49
C PRO A 114 11.67 10.90 -4.90
N GLU A 115 12.48 11.26 -5.86
CA GLU A 115 12.07 11.52 -7.26
C GLU A 115 11.59 10.23 -7.93
N LEU A 116 12.28 9.12 -7.66
CA LEU A 116 11.86 7.82 -8.18
C LEU A 116 10.57 7.34 -7.53
N ALA A 117 10.40 7.57 -6.23
CA ALA A 117 9.16 7.25 -5.53
C ALA A 117 7.95 7.96 -6.15
N GLU A 118 8.07 9.26 -6.44
CA GLU A 118 7.02 10.05 -7.06
C GLU A 118 6.68 9.54 -8.47
N SER A 119 7.69 9.41 -9.34
CA SER A 119 7.49 8.96 -10.72
C SER A 119 6.95 7.54 -10.80
N PHE A 120 7.45 6.64 -9.96
CA PHE A 120 6.99 5.25 -9.91
C PHE A 120 5.52 5.13 -9.45
N ASN A 121 5.13 5.89 -8.44
CA ASN A 121 3.75 5.89 -7.98
C ASN A 121 2.80 6.56 -8.99
N ALA A 122 3.25 7.57 -9.72
CA ALA A 122 2.47 8.14 -10.83
C ALA A 122 2.22 7.11 -11.94
N ARG A 123 3.22 6.28 -12.29
CA ARG A 123 3.03 5.15 -13.23
C ARG A 123 2.03 4.12 -12.71
N GLY A 124 2.08 3.81 -11.40
CA GLY A 124 1.12 2.91 -10.78
C GLY A 124 -0.32 3.45 -10.82
N ASP A 125 -0.51 4.74 -10.61
CA ASP A 125 -1.81 5.39 -10.74
C ASP A 125 -2.32 5.40 -12.19
N ALA A 126 -1.44 5.60 -13.18
CA ALA A 126 -1.78 5.51 -14.60
C ALA A 126 -2.23 4.09 -14.98
N LEU A 127 -1.49 3.06 -14.55
CA LEU A 127 -1.89 1.67 -14.74
C LEU A 127 -3.27 1.36 -14.12
N ARG A 128 -3.52 1.80 -12.89
CA ARG A 128 -4.81 1.60 -12.23
C ARG A 128 -5.95 2.27 -12.99
N GLN A 129 -5.72 3.46 -13.54
CA GLN A 129 -6.70 4.15 -14.38
C GLN A 129 -6.96 3.38 -15.68
N SER A 130 -5.92 2.86 -16.33
CA SER A 130 -6.05 2.03 -17.54
C SER A 130 -6.86 0.76 -17.26
N LEU A 131 -6.57 0.04 -16.17
CA LEU A 131 -7.32 -1.15 -15.77
C LEU A 131 -8.81 -0.84 -15.49
N ASN A 132 -9.11 0.32 -14.89
CA ASN A 132 -10.49 0.76 -14.71
C ASN A 132 -11.16 1.09 -16.06
N ALA A 133 -10.45 1.75 -16.97
CA ALA A 133 -10.96 2.04 -18.32
C ALA A 133 -11.23 0.76 -19.13
N LEU A 134 -10.40 -0.28 -18.99
CA LEU A 134 -10.66 -1.60 -19.58
C LEU A 134 -11.95 -2.22 -19.01
N ALA A 135 -12.14 -2.19 -17.69
CA ALA A 135 -13.35 -2.70 -17.06
C ALA A 135 -14.61 -1.95 -17.57
N ASP A 136 -14.54 -0.64 -17.71
CA ASP A 136 -15.63 0.19 -18.24
C ASP A 136 -15.89 -0.09 -19.73
N LYS A 137 -14.86 -0.21 -20.55
CA LYS A 137 -14.93 -0.57 -21.97
C LYS A 137 -15.71 -1.87 -22.20
N HIS A 138 -15.50 -2.86 -21.33
CA HIS A 138 -16.15 -4.16 -21.43
C HIS A 138 -17.45 -4.28 -20.61
N GLY A 139 -17.95 -3.19 -20.01
CA GLY A 139 -19.18 -3.17 -19.21
C GLY A 139 -19.09 -4.09 -17.97
N ALA A 140 -17.90 -4.39 -17.50
CA ALA A 140 -17.70 -5.30 -16.38
C ALA A 140 -17.95 -4.62 -15.03
N ALA A 141 -18.63 -5.31 -14.11
CA ALA A 141 -18.82 -4.85 -12.73
C ALA A 141 -17.52 -5.04 -11.90
N VAL A 142 -16.43 -4.43 -12.39
CA VAL A 142 -15.09 -4.50 -11.81
C VAL A 142 -14.53 -3.10 -11.64
N GLN A 143 -13.78 -2.89 -10.55
CA GLN A 143 -13.00 -1.66 -10.36
C GLN A 143 -11.74 -1.92 -9.55
N PHE A 144 -10.75 -1.04 -9.70
CA PHE A 144 -9.50 -1.05 -8.95
C PHE A 144 -9.44 0.18 -8.04
N THR A 145 -9.28 -0.05 -6.74
CA THR A 145 -8.98 0.99 -5.75
C THR A 145 -7.51 0.94 -5.35
N GLY A 146 -7.04 1.99 -4.69
CA GLY A 146 -5.66 2.08 -4.24
C GLY A 146 -5.00 3.39 -4.58
N ARG A 147 -3.68 3.42 -4.50
CA ARG A 147 -2.84 4.57 -4.81
C ARG A 147 -1.45 4.11 -5.23
N GLY A 148 -0.91 4.75 -6.26
CA GLY A 148 0.45 4.51 -6.73
C GLY A 148 0.70 3.03 -7.00
N SER A 149 1.75 2.51 -6.42
CA SER A 149 2.22 1.14 -6.61
C SER A 149 1.42 0.05 -5.89
N MET A 150 0.26 0.40 -5.31
CA MET A 150 -0.58 -0.55 -4.57
C MET A 150 -2.05 -0.39 -4.98
N MET A 151 -2.67 -1.48 -5.45
CA MET A 151 -4.06 -1.48 -5.84
C MET A 151 -4.73 -2.83 -5.55
N THR A 152 -6.05 -2.83 -5.45
CA THR A 152 -6.85 -4.05 -5.26
C THR A 152 -8.03 -4.04 -6.23
N ILE A 153 -8.30 -5.19 -6.84
CA ILE A 153 -9.48 -5.43 -7.66
C ILE A 153 -10.71 -5.70 -6.78
N HIS A 154 -11.82 -5.09 -7.14
CA HIS A 154 -13.13 -5.33 -6.55
C HIS A 154 -14.14 -5.70 -7.64
N PHE A 155 -14.87 -6.78 -7.43
CA PHE A 155 -15.90 -7.26 -8.36
C PHE A 155 -17.26 -6.63 -8.06
N ARG A 156 -17.29 -5.31 -8.17
CA ARG A 156 -18.48 -4.45 -8.05
C ARG A 156 -18.18 -3.06 -8.61
N LYS A 157 -19.22 -2.31 -8.91
CA LYS A 157 -19.16 -0.86 -9.17
C LYS A 157 -19.63 -0.08 -7.93
N GLY A 158 -19.39 1.20 -7.97
CA GLY A 158 -19.76 2.15 -6.94
C GLY A 158 -18.64 2.42 -5.94
N GLU A 159 -18.84 3.38 -5.09
CA GLU A 159 -17.85 3.85 -4.15
C GLU A 159 -17.50 2.75 -3.10
N ILE A 160 -16.23 2.68 -2.74
CA ILE A 160 -15.72 1.77 -1.71
C ILE A 160 -15.02 2.63 -0.66
N ARG A 161 -15.69 2.87 0.45
CA ARG A 161 -15.22 3.70 1.56
C ARG A 161 -14.78 2.90 2.79
N ASN A 162 -15.27 1.68 2.91
CA ASN A 162 -15.08 0.84 4.09
C ASN A 162 -15.02 -0.65 3.69
N VAL A 163 -14.81 -1.50 4.70
CA VAL A 163 -14.72 -2.95 4.50
C VAL A 163 -16.05 -3.55 4.05
N GLU A 164 -17.17 -3.05 4.55
CA GLU A 164 -18.51 -3.50 4.17
C GLU A 164 -18.75 -3.28 2.68
N ASP A 165 -18.38 -2.10 2.14
CA ASP A 165 -18.44 -1.83 0.70
C ASP A 165 -17.59 -2.82 -0.10
N SER A 166 -16.37 -3.12 0.37
CA SER A 166 -15.49 -4.08 -0.26
C SER A 166 -16.04 -5.52 -0.20
N MET A 167 -16.68 -5.88 0.91
CA MET A 167 -17.27 -7.21 1.11
C MET A 167 -18.60 -7.41 0.35
N ALA A 168 -19.29 -6.34 0.01
CA ALA A 168 -20.55 -6.40 -0.76
C ALA A 168 -20.33 -6.79 -2.25
N GLY A 169 -19.08 -6.86 -2.72
CA GLY A 169 -18.73 -7.35 -4.06
C GLY A 169 -18.71 -8.87 -4.16
N ARG A 170 -18.60 -9.37 -5.39
CA ARG A 170 -18.48 -10.80 -5.69
C ARG A 170 -17.07 -11.32 -5.43
N ASN A 171 -16.68 -11.37 -4.16
CA ASN A 171 -15.32 -11.70 -3.73
C ASN A 171 -14.91 -13.15 -4.07
N GLU A 172 -15.87 -14.03 -4.32
CA GLU A 172 -15.66 -15.41 -4.82
C GLU A 172 -15.00 -15.44 -6.22
N LEU A 173 -14.99 -14.33 -6.94
CA LEU A 173 -14.32 -14.23 -8.24
C LEU A 173 -12.82 -13.92 -8.13
N ARG A 174 -12.32 -13.52 -6.94
CA ARG A 174 -10.88 -13.26 -6.74
C ARG A 174 -10.01 -14.49 -6.99
N PRO A 175 -10.32 -15.67 -6.45
CA PRO A 175 -9.56 -16.89 -6.77
C PRO A 175 -9.58 -17.23 -8.26
N LEU A 176 -10.71 -17.06 -8.95
CA LEU A 176 -10.80 -17.29 -10.39
C LEU A 176 -9.88 -16.33 -11.16
N MET A 177 -9.97 -15.05 -10.88
CA MET A 177 -9.07 -14.05 -11.48
C MET A 177 -7.59 -14.38 -11.20
N HIS A 178 -7.26 -14.75 -9.96
CA HIS A 178 -5.91 -15.15 -9.61
C HIS A 178 -5.41 -16.32 -10.48
N MET A 179 -6.21 -17.37 -10.66
CA MET A 179 -5.85 -18.53 -11.49
C MET A 179 -5.69 -18.17 -12.96
N ASP A 180 -6.58 -17.35 -13.52
CA ASP A 180 -6.49 -16.88 -14.91
C ASP A 180 -5.23 -16.01 -15.13
N MET A 181 -4.88 -15.14 -14.16
CA MET A 181 -3.63 -14.36 -14.21
C MET A 181 -2.40 -15.26 -14.13
N VAL A 182 -2.38 -16.22 -13.23
CA VAL A 182 -1.25 -17.17 -13.08
C VAL A 182 -1.06 -17.99 -14.36
N ALA A 183 -2.13 -18.42 -15.00
CA ALA A 183 -2.06 -19.13 -16.29
C ALA A 183 -1.41 -18.30 -17.40
N GLN A 184 -1.45 -16.97 -17.28
CA GLN A 184 -0.81 -16.03 -18.21
C GLN A 184 0.57 -15.54 -17.70
N GLY A 185 1.13 -16.15 -16.67
CA GLY A 185 2.44 -15.80 -16.11
C GLY A 185 2.44 -14.58 -15.19
N ILE A 186 1.28 -14.10 -14.75
CA ILE A 186 1.14 -12.97 -13.83
C ILE A 186 0.69 -13.48 -12.46
N TYR A 187 1.43 -13.11 -11.41
CA TYR A 187 1.19 -13.59 -10.05
C TYR A 187 0.72 -12.47 -9.11
N PRO A 188 -0.57 -12.10 -9.11
CA PRO A 188 -1.14 -11.22 -8.09
C PRO A 188 -1.38 -11.97 -6.79
N ALA A 189 -1.62 -11.27 -5.69
CA ALA A 189 -2.08 -11.94 -4.48
C ALA A 189 -3.50 -12.50 -4.69
N ALA A 190 -3.78 -13.71 -4.19
CA ALA A 190 -5.08 -14.38 -4.36
C ALA A 190 -6.27 -13.57 -3.81
N ARG A 191 -6.01 -12.67 -2.83
CA ARG A 191 -7.01 -11.72 -2.32
C ARG A 191 -7.31 -10.55 -3.25
N GLY A 192 -6.72 -10.51 -4.46
CA GLY A 192 -6.96 -9.48 -5.47
C GLY A 192 -6.07 -8.24 -5.34
N MET A 193 -5.04 -8.27 -4.53
CA MET A 193 -4.10 -7.16 -4.39
C MET A 193 -2.96 -7.28 -5.39
N PHE A 194 -2.66 -6.18 -6.07
CA PHE A 194 -1.52 -5.99 -6.94
C PHE A 194 -0.55 -5.00 -6.28
N THR A 195 0.71 -5.39 -6.17
CA THR A 195 1.76 -4.56 -5.60
C THR A 195 2.90 -4.48 -6.61
N LEU A 196 3.13 -3.29 -7.13
CA LEU A 196 4.16 -3.07 -8.13
C LEU A 196 5.55 -2.98 -7.48
N SER A 197 6.58 -3.26 -8.25
CA SER A 197 7.98 -3.09 -7.88
C SER A 197 8.75 -2.40 -9.01
N LEU A 198 9.92 -1.86 -8.70
CA LEU A 198 10.80 -1.22 -9.71
C LEU A 198 11.35 -2.22 -10.74
N ALA A 199 11.24 -3.52 -10.49
CA ALA A 199 11.60 -4.55 -11.44
C ALA A 199 10.58 -4.72 -12.58
N HIS A 200 9.36 -4.20 -12.40
CA HIS A 200 8.37 -4.22 -13.48
C HIS A 200 8.67 -3.15 -14.52
N THR A 201 8.82 -3.60 -15.75
CA THR A 201 9.02 -2.77 -16.95
C THR A 201 7.68 -2.35 -17.57
N GLU A 202 7.71 -1.54 -18.62
CA GLU A 202 6.52 -1.23 -19.43
C GLU A 202 5.92 -2.50 -20.05
N ASP A 203 6.76 -3.45 -20.48
CA ASP A 203 6.27 -4.75 -20.98
C ASP A 203 5.51 -5.53 -19.91
N SER A 204 5.94 -5.45 -18.64
CA SER A 204 5.21 -6.07 -17.52
C SER A 204 3.84 -5.43 -17.31
N PHE A 205 3.73 -4.12 -17.48
CA PHE A 205 2.46 -3.40 -17.35
C PHE A 205 1.53 -3.73 -18.54
N SER A 206 2.06 -3.71 -19.74
CA SER A 206 1.32 -4.10 -20.95
C SER A 206 0.83 -5.55 -20.89
N ALA A 207 1.66 -6.46 -20.36
CA ALA A 207 1.27 -7.84 -20.14
C ALA A 207 0.12 -7.97 -19.14
N LEU A 208 0.15 -7.20 -18.05
CA LEU A 208 -0.94 -7.19 -17.07
C LEU A 208 -2.24 -6.62 -17.69
N GLU A 209 -2.17 -5.55 -18.45
CA GLU A 209 -3.33 -4.97 -19.13
C GLU A 209 -3.93 -5.97 -20.12
N SER A 210 -3.10 -6.63 -20.93
CA SER A 210 -3.55 -7.65 -21.88
C SER A 210 -4.21 -8.85 -21.19
N ALA A 211 -3.60 -9.35 -20.13
CA ALA A 211 -4.14 -10.45 -19.35
C ALA A 211 -5.46 -10.07 -18.66
N MET A 212 -5.56 -8.86 -18.15
CA MET A 212 -6.79 -8.35 -17.55
C MET A 212 -7.89 -8.20 -18.60
N GLU A 213 -7.58 -7.67 -19.80
CA GLU A 213 -8.56 -7.57 -20.87
C GLU A 213 -9.06 -8.96 -21.30
N GLU A 214 -8.17 -9.94 -21.44
CA GLU A 214 -8.56 -11.32 -21.73
C GLU A 214 -9.46 -11.90 -20.65
N PHE A 215 -9.14 -11.68 -19.36
CA PHE A 215 -10.00 -12.08 -18.25
C PHE A 215 -11.39 -11.45 -18.34
N LEU A 216 -11.47 -10.14 -18.58
CA LEU A 216 -12.74 -9.40 -18.70
C LEU A 216 -13.61 -9.93 -19.85
N VAL A 217 -13.00 -10.25 -20.99
CA VAL A 217 -13.70 -10.78 -22.17
C VAL A 217 -14.13 -12.23 -21.94
N SER A 218 -13.20 -13.10 -21.53
CA SER A 218 -13.46 -14.55 -21.38
C SER A 218 -14.44 -14.86 -20.25
N ARG A 219 -14.51 -14.01 -19.23
CA ARG A 219 -15.41 -14.15 -18.07
C ARG A 219 -16.58 -13.17 -18.07
N SER A 220 -16.86 -12.52 -19.20
CA SER A 220 -17.90 -11.49 -19.32
C SER A 220 -19.26 -11.90 -18.76
N SER A 221 -19.68 -13.16 -18.95
CA SER A 221 -20.94 -13.70 -18.40
C SER A 221 -21.00 -13.72 -16.87
N LEU A 222 -19.84 -13.68 -16.20
CA LEU A 222 -19.74 -13.62 -14.74
C LEU A 222 -19.55 -12.18 -14.23
N LEU A 223 -19.14 -11.26 -15.08
CA LEU A 223 -18.71 -9.91 -14.69
C LEU A 223 -19.75 -8.82 -15.07
N GLY A 224 -20.86 -9.20 -15.65
CA GLY A 224 -21.95 -8.27 -15.95
C GLY A 224 -22.56 -7.66 -14.67
N ALA A 225 -23.05 -6.42 -14.81
CA ALA A 225 -23.75 -5.70 -13.74
C ALA A 225 -25.12 -6.32 -13.45
#